data_e7f125ac97588396c8d227decd02c7a4
#
_entry.id   e7f125ac97588396c8d227decd02c7a4
#
_cell.length_a   1.000
_cell.length_b   1.000
_cell.length_c   1.000
_cell.angle_alpha   90.00
_cell.angle_beta   90.00
_cell.angle_gamma   90.00
#
_symmetry.space_group_name_H-M   'P 1'
#
loop_
_entity.id
_entity.type
_entity.pdbx_description
1 polymer ?
#
loop_
_entity_poly.entity_id
_entity_poly.type
_entity_poly.pdbx_seq_one_letter_code
_entity_poly.pdbx_strand_id
1 'polypeptide(L)'
;MALRTGAWILSLTLLPVAAQAQHKHDQSQPAVKGQPAKSSTAPLQPADGASVKILAPTKGQIFKGDKVEIHYQLIKGKRGHHVHAYIDGELMGMFESAKGTLNGVKPGKHVLELRVVASDHQTELAARDTVEFTVK
;
A
#
# COMPACT_ATOMS: atom_id res chain seq x y z
N MET A 1 81.79 -27.09 33.09
CA MET A 1 82.14 -27.88 31.94
C MET A 1 81.02 -28.75 31.49
N ALA A 2 80.20 -28.59 30.80
CA ALA A 2 79.27 -29.37 29.95
C ALA A 2 78.12 -28.51 29.52
N LEU A 3 78.19 -28.05 28.29
CA LEU A 3 77.10 -27.45 27.57
C LEU A 3 76.06 -28.51 27.30
N ARG A 4 74.80 -28.23 27.63
CA ARG A 4 73.68 -28.99 27.10
C ARG A 4 72.70 -28.01 26.40
N THR A 5 72.80 -28.06 25.13
CA THR A 5 71.91 -27.48 24.18
C THR A 5 70.56 -28.16 24.30
N GLY A 6 69.54 -27.42 24.73
CA GLY A 6 68.11 -27.85 24.67
C GLY A 6 67.43 -27.22 23.51
N ALA A 7 67.09 -28.02 22.53
CA ALA A 7 66.29 -27.61 21.38
C ALA A 7 64.81 -27.48 21.81
N TRP A 8 64.26 -26.28 21.69
CA TRP A 8 62.86 -26.05 21.89
C TRP A 8 62.13 -26.15 20.51
N ILE A 9 61.36 -27.18 20.40
CA ILE A 9 60.48 -27.37 19.24
C ILE A 9 59.26 -26.47 19.44
N LEU A 10 59.16 -25.44 18.64
CA LEU A 10 57.94 -24.61 18.56
C LEU A 10 56.89 -25.39 17.79
N SER A 11 55.96 -25.97 18.51
CA SER A 11 54.71 -26.50 17.88
C SER A 11 53.82 -25.33 17.54
N LEU A 12 53.78 -25.03 16.26
CA LEU A 12 52.84 -24.08 15.69
C LEU A 12 51.47 -24.78 15.52
N THR A 13 50.58 -24.60 16.50
CA THR A 13 49.20 -25.04 16.37
C THR A 13 48.46 -24.04 15.49
N LEU A 14 48.19 -24.46 14.27
CA LEU A 14 47.25 -23.77 13.39
C LEU A 14 45.84 -23.93 13.99
N LEU A 15 45.28 -22.83 14.48
CA LEU A 15 43.84 -22.73 14.77
C LEU A 15 43.11 -22.51 13.47
N PRO A 16 42.02 -23.24 13.19
CA PRO A 16 41.18 -22.94 12.03
C PRO A 16 40.45 -21.64 12.32
N VAL A 17 40.69 -20.65 11.49
CA VAL A 17 39.87 -19.44 11.42
C VAL A 17 38.48 -19.89 10.91
N ALA A 18 37.53 -19.94 11.82
CA ALA A 18 36.14 -20.07 11.45
C ALA A 18 35.78 -18.83 10.62
N ALA A 19 35.62 -19.02 9.35
CA ALA A 19 35.05 -18.01 8.47
C ALA A 19 33.61 -17.73 8.93
N GLN A 20 33.47 -16.66 9.72
CA GLN A 20 32.13 -16.09 9.94
C GLN A 20 31.69 -15.52 8.63
N ALA A 21 30.78 -16.23 8.00
CA ALA A 21 30.02 -15.68 6.89
C ALA A 21 29.23 -14.49 7.43
N GLN A 22 29.78 -13.29 7.27
CA GLN A 22 28.99 -12.08 7.41
C GLN A 22 27.93 -12.11 6.33
N HIS A 23 26.72 -12.47 6.71
CA HIS A 23 25.55 -12.12 5.92
C HIS A 23 25.51 -10.60 5.87
N LYS A 24 26.16 -10.02 4.87
CA LYS A 24 25.80 -8.71 4.41
C LYS A 24 24.34 -8.81 4.00
N HIS A 25 23.44 -8.35 4.86
CA HIS A 25 22.14 -7.90 4.41
C HIS A 25 22.42 -6.72 3.48
N ASP A 26 22.63 -7.04 2.23
CA ASP A 26 22.49 -6.09 1.14
C ASP A 26 21.01 -5.78 1.06
N GLN A 27 20.58 -4.80 1.88
CA GLN A 27 19.28 -4.17 1.75
C GLN A 27 19.33 -3.15 0.60
N SER A 28 19.85 -3.55 -0.52
CA SER A 28 19.49 -2.98 -1.81
C SER A 28 18.17 -3.62 -2.21
N GLN A 29 17.11 -3.30 -1.48
CA GLN A 29 15.79 -3.40 -2.08
C GLN A 29 15.82 -2.44 -3.26
N PRO A 30 15.70 -2.95 -4.51
CA PRO A 30 15.40 -2.06 -5.60
C PRO A 30 14.12 -1.35 -5.19
N ALA A 31 14.13 -0.02 -5.23
CA ALA A 31 12.93 0.78 -5.09
C ALA A 31 11.89 0.13 -6.00
N VAL A 32 10.93 -0.56 -5.39
CA VAL A 32 9.77 -1.09 -6.09
C VAL A 32 9.08 0.16 -6.58
N LYS A 33 9.36 0.51 -7.84
CA LYS A 33 8.55 1.47 -8.59
C LYS A 33 7.13 1.01 -8.37
N GLY A 34 6.33 1.83 -7.66
CA GLY A 34 5.04 1.47 -7.16
C GLY A 34 4.25 0.69 -8.21
N GLN A 35 4.11 -0.59 -7.98
CA GLN A 35 3.09 -1.33 -8.68
C GLN A 35 1.78 -0.69 -8.26
N PRO A 36 0.93 -0.27 -9.21
CA PRO A 36 -0.40 0.22 -8.86
C PRO A 36 -1.05 -0.83 -7.97
N ALA A 37 -1.51 -0.41 -6.80
CA ALA A 37 -2.23 -1.28 -5.90
C ALA A 37 -3.48 -1.76 -6.64
N LYS A 38 -3.43 -2.98 -7.16
CA LYS A 38 -4.53 -3.58 -7.91
C LYS A 38 -5.76 -3.56 -7.01
N SER A 39 -6.88 -3.24 -7.62
CA SER A 39 -8.20 -3.43 -7.00
C SER A 39 -8.22 -4.78 -6.28
N SER A 40 -8.67 -4.79 -5.03
CA SER A 40 -8.84 -6.03 -4.29
C SER A 40 -9.67 -7.00 -5.13
N THR A 41 -9.14 -8.19 -5.42
CA THR A 41 -9.86 -9.26 -6.10
C THR A 41 -10.67 -10.12 -5.14
N ALA A 42 -10.60 -9.81 -3.83
CA ALA A 42 -11.39 -10.51 -2.83
C ALA A 42 -12.90 -10.26 -3.06
N PRO A 43 -13.74 -11.29 -2.86
CA PRO A 43 -15.18 -11.13 -3.03
C PRO A 43 -15.71 -10.13 -2.00
N LEU A 44 -16.57 -9.20 -2.48
CA LEU A 44 -17.24 -8.23 -1.63
C LEU A 44 -18.14 -8.93 -0.62
N GLN A 45 -18.09 -8.52 0.62
CA GLN A 45 -18.96 -9.02 1.69
C GLN A 45 -20.30 -8.26 1.69
N PRO A 46 -21.37 -8.81 2.28
CA PRO A 46 -22.66 -8.12 2.37
C PRO A 46 -22.53 -6.72 2.98
N ALA A 47 -23.29 -5.77 2.46
CA ALA A 47 -23.25 -4.38 2.89
C ALA A 47 -23.71 -4.16 4.34
N ASP A 48 -24.58 -5.02 4.87
CA ASP A 48 -25.10 -4.98 6.24
C ASP A 48 -25.61 -3.58 6.66
N GLY A 49 -26.33 -2.91 5.76
CA GLY A 49 -26.84 -1.56 5.95
C GLY A 49 -25.84 -0.44 5.67
N ALA A 50 -24.61 -0.77 5.25
CA ALA A 50 -23.67 0.23 4.77
C ALA A 50 -24.07 0.76 3.39
N SER A 51 -23.81 2.04 3.15
CA SER A 51 -23.94 2.65 1.82
C SER A 51 -22.96 3.81 1.68
N VAL A 52 -22.59 4.09 0.45
CA VAL A 52 -21.78 5.26 0.09
C VAL A 52 -22.40 5.92 -1.13
N LYS A 53 -22.41 7.26 -1.16
CA LYS A 53 -22.87 8.05 -2.30
C LYS A 53 -21.85 9.15 -2.59
N ILE A 54 -21.36 9.19 -3.82
CA ILE A 54 -20.46 10.23 -4.30
C ILE A 54 -21.30 11.50 -4.57
N LEU A 55 -20.87 12.62 -4.01
CA LEU A 55 -21.42 13.96 -4.21
C LEU A 55 -20.54 14.79 -5.13
N ALA A 56 -19.24 14.58 -5.07
CA ALA A 56 -18.24 15.14 -5.99
C ALA A 56 -17.11 14.13 -6.18
N PRO A 57 -16.55 14.01 -7.39
CA PRO A 57 -16.96 14.69 -8.63
C PRO A 57 -18.38 14.37 -9.07
N THR A 58 -19.00 15.28 -9.78
CA THR A 58 -20.23 14.99 -10.53
C THR A 58 -19.89 14.34 -11.87
N LYS A 59 -20.85 13.63 -12.46
CA LYS A 59 -20.65 12.96 -13.75
C LYS A 59 -20.15 13.93 -14.82
N GLY A 60 -19.01 13.63 -15.42
CA GLY A 60 -18.38 14.43 -16.47
C GLY A 60 -17.67 15.69 -15.96
N GLN A 61 -17.52 15.87 -14.64
CA GLN A 61 -16.78 17.00 -14.08
C GLN A 61 -15.33 17.02 -14.59
N ILE A 62 -14.81 18.24 -14.82
CA ILE A 62 -13.45 18.45 -15.32
C ILE A 62 -12.62 19.11 -14.24
N PHE A 63 -11.48 18.49 -13.91
CA PHE A 63 -10.45 19.05 -13.03
C PHE A 63 -9.26 19.54 -13.85
N LYS A 64 -8.58 20.57 -13.35
CA LYS A 64 -7.30 21.06 -13.89
C LYS A 64 -6.19 20.69 -12.91
N GLY A 65 -5.12 20.06 -13.43
CA GLY A 65 -4.03 19.58 -12.59
C GLY A 65 -4.33 18.19 -12.03
N ASP A 66 -3.48 17.69 -11.15
CA ASP A 66 -3.43 16.31 -10.69
C ASP A 66 -4.21 16.03 -9.39
N LYS A 67 -4.92 17.04 -8.86
CA LYS A 67 -5.69 16.93 -7.61
C LYS A 67 -7.18 16.83 -7.89
N VAL A 68 -7.80 15.81 -7.33
CA VAL A 68 -9.24 15.58 -7.43
C VAL A 68 -9.85 15.60 -6.05
N GLU A 69 -10.68 16.59 -5.77
CA GLU A 69 -11.43 16.65 -4.52
C GLU A 69 -12.63 15.72 -4.60
N ILE A 70 -12.81 14.92 -3.55
CA ILE A 70 -13.93 14.02 -3.40
C ILE A 70 -14.80 14.42 -2.22
N HIS A 71 -16.11 14.39 -2.42
CA HIS A 71 -17.11 14.53 -1.36
C HIS A 71 -18.06 13.36 -1.45
N TYR A 72 -18.44 12.80 -0.32
CA TYR A 72 -19.36 11.67 -0.29
C TYR A 72 -20.16 11.61 1.01
N GLN A 73 -21.26 10.89 0.96
CA GLN A 73 -22.01 10.48 2.15
C GLN A 73 -21.69 9.03 2.45
N LEU A 74 -21.42 8.72 3.70
CA LEU A 74 -21.17 7.36 4.18
C LEU A 74 -22.16 7.00 5.26
N ILE A 75 -22.89 5.90 5.05
CA ILE A 75 -23.65 5.20 6.08
C ILE A 75 -22.85 3.94 6.41
N LYS A 76 -22.35 3.84 7.63
CA LYS A 76 -21.44 2.76 8.03
C LYS A 76 -22.14 1.40 8.18
N GLY A 77 -23.44 1.40 8.45
CA GLY A 77 -24.16 0.17 8.77
C GLY A 77 -23.56 -0.54 9.99
N LYS A 78 -23.62 -1.88 10.00
CA LYS A 78 -23.10 -2.68 11.12
C LYS A 78 -21.59 -2.87 11.08
N ARG A 79 -20.97 -2.87 9.89
CA ARG A 79 -19.58 -3.28 9.67
C ARG A 79 -18.71 -2.22 9.01
N GLY A 80 -19.28 -1.25 8.33
CA GLY A 80 -18.55 -0.22 7.63
C GLY A 80 -17.81 0.71 8.57
N HIS A 81 -16.61 1.12 8.19
CA HIS A 81 -15.75 2.00 8.96
C HIS A 81 -15.32 3.24 8.15
N HIS A 82 -14.77 3.02 6.97
CA HIS A 82 -14.21 4.03 6.09
C HIS A 82 -14.44 3.67 4.62
N VAL A 83 -13.96 4.47 3.69
CA VAL A 83 -14.02 4.20 2.26
C VAL A 83 -12.63 4.05 1.67
N HIS A 84 -12.51 3.12 0.73
CA HIS A 84 -11.41 3.05 -0.23
C HIS A 84 -11.82 3.74 -1.52
N ALA A 85 -10.94 4.57 -2.07
CA ALA A 85 -11.13 5.27 -3.33
C ALA A 85 -10.24 4.67 -4.41
N TYR A 86 -10.87 4.18 -5.47
CA TYR A 86 -10.21 3.60 -6.63
C TYR A 86 -10.37 4.52 -7.84
N ILE A 87 -9.31 4.75 -8.58
CA ILE A 87 -9.33 5.38 -9.90
C ILE A 87 -8.98 4.31 -10.93
N ASP A 88 -9.90 4.03 -11.85
CA ASP A 88 -9.73 3.01 -12.89
C ASP A 88 -9.32 1.63 -12.33
N GLY A 89 -9.81 1.30 -11.12
CA GLY A 89 -9.48 0.06 -10.41
C GLY A 89 -8.18 0.09 -9.59
N GLU A 90 -7.46 1.20 -9.55
CA GLU A 90 -6.27 1.39 -8.73
C GLU A 90 -6.63 2.09 -7.42
N LEU A 91 -6.21 1.53 -6.28
CA LEU A 91 -6.43 2.14 -4.96
C LEU A 91 -5.57 3.40 -4.83
N MET A 92 -6.23 4.55 -4.76
CA MET A 92 -5.58 5.87 -4.68
C MET A 92 -5.67 6.52 -3.30
N GLY A 93 -6.59 6.09 -2.45
CA GLY A 93 -6.75 6.66 -1.12
C GLY A 93 -7.73 5.91 -0.23
N MET A 94 -7.63 6.21 1.06
CA MET A 94 -8.51 5.71 2.12
C MET A 94 -8.99 6.90 2.94
N PHE A 95 -10.29 7.02 3.17
CA PHE A 95 -10.89 8.20 3.81
C PHE A 95 -11.91 7.80 4.86
N GLU A 96 -11.80 8.39 6.03
CA GLU A 96 -12.76 8.26 7.13
C GLU A 96 -13.73 9.44 7.21
N SER A 97 -13.34 10.58 6.65
CA SER A 97 -14.12 11.82 6.61
C SER A 97 -14.93 11.90 5.32
N ALA A 98 -16.03 12.65 5.34
CA ALA A 98 -16.91 12.85 4.19
C ALA A 98 -16.26 13.60 3.00
N LYS A 99 -15.01 14.01 3.13
CA LYS A 99 -14.21 14.72 2.13
C LYS A 99 -12.81 14.16 2.09
N GLY A 100 -12.20 14.21 0.90
CA GLY A 100 -10.82 13.84 0.69
C GLY A 100 -10.26 14.46 -0.58
N THR A 101 -8.95 14.32 -0.76
CA THR A 101 -8.26 14.75 -1.99
C THR A 101 -7.42 13.60 -2.50
N LEU A 102 -7.62 13.24 -3.75
CA LEU A 102 -6.75 12.32 -4.49
C LEU A 102 -5.69 13.15 -5.20
N ASN A 103 -4.42 12.76 -5.05
CA ASN A 103 -3.28 13.44 -5.65
C ASN A 103 -2.64 12.54 -6.71
N GLY A 104 -2.02 13.15 -7.71
CA GLY A 104 -1.30 12.42 -8.76
C GLY A 104 -2.21 11.74 -9.78
N VAL A 105 -3.44 12.20 -9.94
CA VAL A 105 -4.35 11.70 -10.97
C VAL A 105 -3.91 12.22 -12.32
N LYS A 106 -3.60 11.32 -13.25
CA LYS A 106 -3.08 11.69 -14.57
C LYS A 106 -4.13 12.38 -15.44
N PRO A 107 -3.74 13.19 -16.44
CA PRO A 107 -4.69 13.71 -17.44
C PRO A 107 -5.40 12.56 -18.17
N GLY A 108 -6.70 12.73 -18.42
CA GLY A 108 -7.53 11.76 -19.12
C GLY A 108 -8.93 11.61 -18.52
N LYS A 109 -9.71 10.69 -19.10
CA LYS A 109 -11.00 10.26 -18.55
C LYS A 109 -10.77 9.17 -17.52
N HIS A 110 -11.47 9.26 -16.40
CA HIS A 110 -11.32 8.35 -15.27
C HIS A 110 -12.66 7.94 -14.70
N VAL A 111 -12.67 6.79 -14.01
CA VAL A 111 -13.76 6.32 -13.19
C VAL A 111 -13.30 6.31 -11.74
N LEU A 112 -13.96 7.09 -10.89
CA LEU A 112 -13.84 6.99 -9.43
C LEU A 112 -14.82 5.93 -8.93
N GLU A 113 -14.35 5.00 -8.14
CA GLU A 113 -15.17 4.08 -7.36
C GLU A 113 -14.84 4.23 -5.88
N LEU A 114 -15.86 4.44 -5.06
CA LEU A 114 -15.75 4.38 -3.60
C LEU A 114 -16.36 3.07 -3.11
N ARG A 115 -15.63 2.34 -2.26
CA ARG A 115 -16.09 1.12 -1.57
C ARG A 115 -16.05 1.32 -0.07
N VAL A 116 -17.11 0.89 0.60
CA VAL A 116 -17.11 0.85 2.07
C VAL A 116 -16.28 -0.33 2.55
N VAL A 117 -15.45 -0.10 3.54
CA VAL A 117 -14.50 -1.08 4.10
C VAL A 117 -14.71 -1.19 5.60
N ALA A 118 -14.56 -2.39 6.13
CA ALA A 118 -14.62 -2.65 7.56
C ALA A 118 -13.37 -2.14 8.29
N SER A 119 -13.40 -2.16 9.61
CA SER A 119 -12.30 -1.66 10.46
C SER A 119 -10.98 -2.45 10.32
N ASP A 120 -11.02 -3.65 9.76
CA ASP A 120 -9.85 -4.48 9.49
C ASP A 120 -9.02 -4.01 8.27
N HIS A 121 -9.48 -2.98 7.54
CA HIS A 121 -8.88 -2.43 6.31
C HIS A 121 -8.75 -3.42 5.15
N GLN A 122 -9.32 -4.61 5.25
CA GLN A 122 -9.21 -5.67 4.26
C GLN A 122 -10.56 -6.12 3.72
N THR A 123 -11.60 -6.10 4.58
CA THR A 123 -12.93 -6.54 4.20
C THR A 123 -13.67 -5.42 3.49
N GLU A 124 -13.81 -5.53 2.17
CA GLU A 124 -14.63 -4.63 1.36
C GLU A 124 -16.08 -5.10 1.33
N LEU A 125 -17.01 -4.16 1.50
CA LEU A 125 -18.44 -4.42 1.50
C LEU A 125 -19.05 -4.18 0.11
N ALA A 126 -20.19 -4.80 -0.17
CA ALA A 126 -20.92 -4.59 -1.42
C ALA A 126 -21.51 -3.17 -1.58
N ALA A 127 -21.33 -2.31 -0.57
CA ALA A 127 -21.68 -0.91 -0.59
C ALA A 127 -20.63 -0.11 -1.37
N ARG A 128 -20.98 0.32 -2.58
CA ARG A 128 -20.10 1.08 -3.48
C ARG A 128 -20.88 2.07 -4.35
N ASP A 129 -20.17 3.09 -4.83
CA ASP A 129 -20.70 4.04 -5.83
C ASP A 129 -19.59 4.42 -6.82
N THR A 130 -19.96 4.79 -8.03
CA THR A 130 -19.04 5.11 -9.11
C THR A 130 -19.43 6.39 -9.84
N VAL A 131 -18.44 7.14 -10.33
CA VAL A 131 -18.65 8.32 -11.15
C VAL A 131 -17.53 8.50 -12.16
N GLU A 132 -17.88 8.95 -13.37
CA GLU A 132 -16.91 9.31 -14.41
C GLU A 132 -16.56 10.79 -14.32
N PHE A 133 -15.28 11.14 -14.50
CA PHE A 133 -14.76 12.51 -14.52
C PHE A 133 -13.56 12.61 -15.47
N THR A 134 -13.06 13.83 -15.69
CA THR A 134 -11.92 14.09 -16.57
C THR A 134 -10.90 14.99 -15.88
N VAL A 135 -9.63 14.71 -16.06
CA VAL A 135 -8.50 15.56 -15.66
C VAL A 135 -7.83 16.13 -16.91
N LYS A 136 -7.50 17.42 -16.90
CA LYS A 136 -6.82 18.17 -17.99
C LYS A 136 -5.53 18.81 -17.51
#